data_793249da92e27b2424520fa9e24fcd16
#
_entry.id   793249da92e27b2424520fa9e24fcd16
#
_cell.length_a   1.000
_cell.length_b   1.000
_cell.length_c   1.000
_cell.angle_alpha   90.00
_cell.angle_beta   90.00
_cell.angle_gamma   90.00
#
_symmetry.space_group_name_H-M   'P 1'
#
loop_
_entity.id
_entity.type
_entity.pdbx_description
1 polymer ?
#
loop_
_entity_poly.entity_id
_entity_poly.type
_entity_poly.pdbx_seq_one_letter_code
_entity_poly.pdbx_strand_id
1 'polypeptide(L)'
;GKMPDFQAYQVGAMTDEAKDADFLASPQRQMPYLEWFEAPAQPNGACMILVSGGSYQVCCDVWLIKLWKETFTKLGYQTVNLVYRTPRPKGLPVYQTAWEDGQRAVRLVRSQAAQRGFDPEKIGVIGMSAGGHLVTMLATSALTPAYEKVDALDDLPCHVNVAIANAPAYNTLGAANGDARPQAGTTVVPTSNPCFKFDAKTCPITFQHGANDVYTP
;
A
#
# COMPACT_ATOMS: atom_id res chain seq x y z
N GLY A 1 -8.47 14.89 -3.65
CA GLY A 1 -8.71 15.79 -2.51
C GLY A 1 -8.32 15.11 -1.21
N LYS A 2 -7.96 15.89 -0.20
CA LYS A 2 -7.67 15.39 1.15
C LYS A 2 -8.91 14.68 1.68
N MET A 3 -8.73 13.50 2.26
CA MET A 3 -9.83 12.77 2.86
C MET A 3 -9.93 13.15 4.34
N PRO A 4 -11.05 13.71 4.81
CA PRO A 4 -11.22 14.13 6.20
C PRO A 4 -10.94 13.01 7.21
N ASP A 5 -11.31 11.77 6.86
CA ASP A 5 -11.19 10.61 7.74
C ASP A 5 -9.75 10.16 7.99
N PHE A 6 -8.81 10.55 7.13
CA PHE A 6 -7.39 10.33 7.39
C PHE A 6 -6.83 11.26 8.47
N GLN A 7 -7.45 12.39 8.75
CA GLN A 7 -6.95 13.31 9.77
C GLN A 7 -7.09 12.73 11.18
N ALA A 8 -8.23 12.10 11.48
CA ALA A 8 -8.43 11.46 12.78
C ALA A 8 -7.47 10.27 12.97
N TYR A 9 -7.21 9.52 11.91
CA TYR A 9 -6.27 8.42 11.89
C TYR A 9 -4.83 8.84 12.19
N GLN A 10 -4.35 9.93 11.57
CA GLN A 10 -2.97 10.38 11.74
C GLN A 10 -2.60 10.68 13.19
N VAL A 11 -3.53 11.21 13.97
CA VAL A 11 -3.26 11.59 15.37
C VAL A 11 -2.94 10.37 16.22
N GLY A 12 -3.59 9.23 16.00
CA GLY A 12 -3.33 8.00 16.75
C GLY A 12 -2.06 7.26 16.30
N ALA A 13 -1.89 7.08 15.00
CA ALA A 13 -0.84 6.23 14.42
C ALA A 13 0.54 6.90 14.31
N MET A 14 0.63 8.22 14.51
CA MET A 14 1.85 9.02 14.26
C MET A 14 2.47 9.64 15.49
N THR A 15 2.10 9.24 16.69
CA THR A 15 2.57 9.91 17.92
C THR A 15 4.08 10.02 18.03
N ASP A 16 4.83 9.00 17.60
CA ASP A 16 6.29 9.01 17.69
C ASP A 16 6.94 9.75 16.50
N GLU A 17 6.37 9.66 15.32
CA GLU A 17 6.85 10.34 14.13
C GLU A 17 6.53 11.85 14.12
N ALA A 18 5.39 12.24 14.68
CA ALA A 18 5.03 13.65 14.79
C ALA A 18 6.02 14.46 15.65
N LYS A 19 6.84 13.79 16.46
CA LYS A 19 7.92 14.41 17.25
C LYS A 19 9.20 14.63 16.45
N ASP A 20 9.34 13.99 15.27
CA ASP A 20 10.49 14.19 14.40
C ASP A 20 10.31 15.47 13.57
N ALA A 21 11.15 16.48 13.80
CA ALA A 21 11.10 17.77 13.09
C ALA A 21 11.26 17.60 11.57
N ASP A 22 12.08 16.65 11.12
CA ASP A 22 12.25 16.33 9.70
C ASP A 22 10.98 15.73 9.11
N PHE A 23 10.21 15.02 9.91
CA PHE A 23 8.91 14.48 9.53
C PHE A 23 7.93 15.60 9.18
N LEU A 24 7.81 16.61 10.01
CA LEU A 24 6.90 17.74 9.81
C LEU A 24 7.30 18.64 8.64
N ALA A 25 8.58 18.67 8.28
CA ALA A 25 9.09 19.49 7.18
C ALA A 25 8.75 18.93 5.79
N SER A 26 8.45 17.62 5.66
CA SER A 26 8.11 17.01 4.37
C SER A 26 6.62 17.15 4.06
N PRO A 27 6.22 17.80 2.94
CA PRO A 27 4.81 17.90 2.56
C PRO A 27 4.09 16.56 2.40
N GLN A 28 4.82 15.50 2.03
CA GLN A 28 4.28 14.15 1.84
C GLN A 28 4.00 13.44 3.16
N ARG A 29 4.69 13.80 4.22
CA ARG A 29 4.50 13.23 5.56
C ARG A 29 3.27 13.73 6.29
N GLN A 30 2.77 14.90 5.90
CA GLN A 30 1.74 15.59 6.68
C GLN A 30 0.40 14.88 6.67
N MET A 31 0.05 14.22 5.55
CA MET A 31 -1.23 13.54 5.42
C MET A 31 -1.21 12.51 4.29
N PRO A 32 -1.49 11.23 4.56
CA PRO A 32 -1.79 10.29 3.49
C PRO A 32 -3.12 10.68 2.85
N TYR A 33 -3.32 10.33 1.59
CA TYR A 33 -4.58 10.61 0.92
C TYR A 33 -4.87 9.59 -0.18
N LEU A 34 -6.15 9.52 -0.56
CA LEU A 34 -6.62 8.81 -1.73
C LEU A 34 -6.92 9.80 -2.84
N GLU A 35 -6.27 9.60 -3.98
CA GLU A 35 -6.55 10.35 -5.21
C GLU A 35 -7.47 9.51 -6.09
N TRP A 36 -8.76 9.84 -6.08
CA TRP A 36 -9.75 9.17 -6.91
C TRP A 36 -9.69 9.67 -8.34
N PHE A 37 -9.76 8.74 -9.28
CA PHE A 37 -9.85 9.06 -10.69
C PHE A 37 -11.30 9.00 -11.19
N GLU A 38 -11.54 9.50 -12.41
CA GLU A 38 -12.84 9.47 -13.04
C GLU A 38 -13.38 8.04 -13.16
N ALA A 39 -14.69 7.92 -13.03
CA ALA A 39 -15.34 6.63 -13.17
C ALA A 39 -15.17 6.07 -14.59
N PRO A 40 -15.01 4.75 -14.76
CA PRO A 40 -14.89 4.15 -16.07
C PRO A 40 -16.21 4.29 -16.85
N ALA A 41 -16.11 4.45 -18.18
CA ALA A 41 -17.29 4.56 -19.04
C ALA A 41 -18.17 3.29 -19.04
N GLN A 42 -17.57 2.14 -18.81
CA GLN A 42 -18.23 0.84 -18.68
C GLN A 42 -17.75 0.15 -17.40
N PRO A 43 -18.41 0.41 -16.25
CA PRO A 43 -18.01 -0.17 -14.98
C PRO A 43 -18.14 -1.70 -14.96
N ASN A 44 -17.11 -2.38 -14.47
CA ASN A 44 -17.13 -3.83 -14.21
C ASN A 44 -17.51 -4.17 -12.76
N GLY A 45 -17.81 -3.16 -11.95
CA GLY A 45 -18.19 -3.30 -10.55
C GLY A 45 -17.02 -3.59 -9.59
N ALA A 46 -15.77 -3.40 -10.00
CA ALA A 46 -14.60 -3.58 -9.15
C ALA A 46 -13.80 -2.29 -8.99
N CYS A 47 -13.00 -2.21 -7.92
CA CYS A 47 -12.08 -1.12 -7.65
C CYS A 47 -10.63 -1.62 -7.60
N MET A 48 -9.68 -0.82 -8.13
CA MET A 48 -8.26 -1.09 -8.06
C MET A 48 -7.54 0.05 -7.34
N ILE A 49 -6.86 -0.26 -6.24
CA ILE A 49 -6.00 0.67 -5.51
C ILE A 49 -4.60 0.59 -6.11
N LEU A 50 -4.08 1.72 -6.55
CA LEU A 50 -2.75 1.85 -7.15
C LEU A 50 -1.77 2.33 -6.09
N VAL A 51 -0.58 1.70 -6.00
CA VAL A 51 0.41 1.96 -4.94
C VAL A 51 1.79 2.15 -5.54
N SER A 52 2.32 3.37 -5.47
CA SER A 52 3.64 3.70 -6.02
C SER A 52 4.78 3.09 -5.21
N GLY A 53 5.95 2.98 -5.83
CA GLY A 53 7.21 2.66 -5.19
C GLY A 53 7.92 3.87 -4.59
N GLY A 54 9.22 3.70 -4.27
CA GLY A 54 10.07 4.77 -3.74
C GLY A 54 10.73 4.42 -2.43
N SER A 55 10.95 3.13 -2.14
CA SER A 55 11.67 2.62 -0.95
C SER A 55 11.07 3.09 0.39
N TYR A 56 9.80 3.46 0.41
CA TYR A 56 9.12 4.15 1.52
C TYR A 56 9.73 5.51 1.88
N GLN A 57 10.64 6.05 1.06
CA GLN A 57 11.22 7.38 1.26
C GLN A 57 10.41 8.46 0.53
N VAL A 58 9.81 8.09 -0.59
CA VAL A 58 8.97 8.95 -1.44
C VAL A 58 7.89 8.10 -2.10
N CYS A 59 6.85 8.76 -2.62
CA CYS A 59 5.92 8.17 -3.58
C CYS A 59 6.31 8.71 -4.96
N CYS A 60 7.00 7.91 -5.80
CA CYS A 60 7.70 8.45 -6.95
C CYS A 60 7.15 8.05 -8.34
N ASP A 61 6.40 6.98 -8.46
CA ASP A 61 6.07 6.37 -9.75
C ASP A 61 4.87 7.02 -10.47
N VAL A 62 4.88 8.35 -10.61
CA VAL A 62 3.75 9.10 -11.20
C VAL A 62 3.39 8.59 -12.60
N TRP A 63 4.38 8.26 -13.43
CA TRP A 63 4.16 7.73 -14.78
C TRP A 63 3.50 6.35 -14.76
N LEU A 64 3.87 5.50 -13.81
CA LEU A 64 3.32 4.15 -13.66
C LEU A 64 1.89 4.19 -13.13
N ILE A 65 1.61 5.07 -12.17
CA ILE A 65 0.25 5.32 -11.68
C ILE A 65 -0.65 5.78 -12.84
N LYS A 66 -0.15 6.67 -13.70
CA LYS A 66 -0.89 7.10 -14.89
C LYS A 66 -1.18 5.94 -15.84
N LEU A 67 -0.17 5.09 -16.12
CA LEU A 67 -0.31 3.92 -16.98
C LEU A 67 -1.34 2.93 -16.41
N TRP A 68 -1.24 2.61 -15.13
CA TRP A 68 -2.18 1.70 -14.47
C TRP A 68 -3.60 2.28 -14.40
N LYS A 69 -3.72 3.57 -14.06
CA LYS A 69 -5.00 4.27 -14.14
C LYS A 69 -5.66 4.07 -15.50
N GLU A 70 -4.94 4.41 -16.59
CA GLU A 70 -5.48 4.28 -17.94
C GLU A 70 -5.85 2.84 -18.29
N THR A 71 -5.01 1.88 -17.91
CA THR A 71 -5.23 0.45 -18.17
C THR A 71 -6.45 -0.07 -17.44
N PHE A 72 -6.53 0.13 -16.13
CA PHE A 72 -7.63 -0.40 -15.32
C PHE A 72 -8.95 0.33 -15.58
N THR A 73 -8.92 1.64 -15.86
CA THR A 73 -10.14 2.37 -16.25
C THR A 73 -10.70 1.85 -17.58
N LYS A 74 -9.85 1.53 -18.57
CA LYS A 74 -10.27 0.88 -19.82
C LYS A 74 -10.86 -0.52 -19.60
N LEU A 75 -10.42 -1.23 -18.58
CA LEU A 75 -10.95 -2.53 -18.18
C LEU A 75 -12.21 -2.43 -17.30
N GLY A 76 -12.70 -1.23 -17.05
CA GLY A 76 -13.92 -0.98 -16.30
C GLY A 76 -13.78 -0.88 -14.78
N TYR A 77 -12.55 -0.85 -14.25
CA TYR A 77 -12.33 -0.67 -12.81
C TYR A 77 -12.49 0.79 -12.40
N GLN A 78 -13.15 1.03 -11.28
CA GLN A 78 -12.91 2.27 -10.54
C GLN A 78 -11.45 2.27 -10.05
N THR A 79 -10.71 3.35 -10.25
CA THR A 79 -9.31 3.44 -9.84
C THR A 79 -9.09 4.53 -8.79
N VAL A 80 -8.18 4.26 -7.87
CA VAL A 80 -7.77 5.18 -6.81
C VAL A 80 -6.30 5.01 -6.50
N ASN A 81 -5.55 6.10 -6.39
CA ASN A 81 -4.14 6.09 -5.99
C ASN A 81 -4.03 6.30 -4.48
N LEU A 82 -3.31 5.43 -3.81
CA LEU A 82 -2.91 5.64 -2.42
C LEU A 82 -1.56 6.36 -2.37
N VAL A 83 -1.57 7.58 -1.88
CA VAL A 83 -0.35 8.31 -1.50
C VAL A 83 -0.17 8.12 0.00
N TYR A 84 0.71 7.18 0.37
CA TYR A 84 1.00 6.83 1.75
C TYR A 84 2.07 7.76 2.35
N ARG A 85 2.18 7.79 3.67
CA ARG A 85 3.15 8.62 4.39
C ARG A 85 4.59 8.23 4.06
N THR A 86 5.40 9.24 3.78
CA THR A 86 6.84 9.16 3.53
C THR A 86 7.58 10.34 4.16
N PRO A 87 8.87 10.19 4.41
CA PRO A 87 9.70 9.01 4.31
C PRO A 87 9.40 7.99 5.43
N ARG A 88 10.03 6.83 5.35
CA ARG A 88 9.89 5.76 6.35
C ARG A 88 10.23 6.25 7.76
N PRO A 89 9.56 5.72 8.81
CA PRO A 89 9.75 6.18 10.17
C PRO A 89 11.13 5.79 10.73
N LYS A 90 11.63 6.58 11.69
CA LYS A 90 12.81 6.22 12.48
C LYS A 90 12.38 5.35 13.65
N GLY A 91 13.15 4.32 13.95
CA GLY A 91 12.90 3.45 15.12
C GLY A 91 11.76 2.46 14.99
N LEU A 92 11.08 2.42 13.83
CA LEU A 92 10.05 1.47 13.48
C LEU A 92 10.46 0.68 12.22
N PRO A 93 9.79 -0.44 11.93
CA PRO A 93 9.97 -1.11 10.66
C PRO A 93 9.73 -0.14 9.49
N VAL A 94 10.56 -0.20 8.45
CA VAL A 94 10.55 0.74 7.33
C VAL A 94 9.20 0.88 6.62
N TYR A 95 8.35 -0.13 6.73
CA TYR A 95 7.04 -0.21 6.11
C TYR A 95 5.89 0.21 7.04
N GLN A 96 6.15 0.44 8.34
CA GLN A 96 5.09 0.52 9.36
C GLN A 96 4.02 1.55 9.02
N THR A 97 4.38 2.80 8.79
CA THR A 97 3.40 3.86 8.50
C THR A 97 2.68 3.65 7.16
N ALA A 98 3.38 3.16 6.15
CA ALA A 98 2.75 2.82 4.88
C ALA A 98 1.76 1.65 5.02
N TRP A 99 2.05 0.68 5.88
CA TRP A 99 1.13 -0.44 6.15
C TRP A 99 -0.13 0.02 6.90
N GLU A 100 0.01 0.88 7.88
CA GLU A 100 -1.10 1.54 8.57
C GLU A 100 -2.01 2.28 7.59
N ASP A 101 -1.40 3.13 6.74
CA ASP A 101 -2.11 3.88 5.71
C ASP A 101 -2.79 2.95 4.69
N GLY A 102 -2.14 1.87 4.33
CA GLY A 102 -2.68 0.86 3.42
C GLY A 102 -3.94 0.19 3.97
N GLN A 103 -3.91 -0.27 5.22
CA GLN A 103 -5.10 -0.86 5.86
C GLN A 103 -6.23 0.16 5.98
N ARG A 104 -5.92 1.40 6.38
CA ARG A 104 -6.91 2.47 6.47
C ARG A 104 -7.49 2.81 5.10
N ALA A 105 -6.66 2.87 4.06
CA ALA A 105 -7.08 3.12 2.69
C ALA A 105 -8.08 2.07 2.19
N VAL A 106 -7.82 0.78 2.43
CA VAL A 106 -8.74 -0.30 2.03
C VAL A 106 -10.11 -0.13 2.72
N ARG A 107 -10.14 0.22 4.01
CA ARG A 107 -11.39 0.50 4.74
C ARG A 107 -12.14 1.69 4.15
N LEU A 108 -11.44 2.80 3.86
CA LEU A 108 -12.02 3.99 3.23
C LEU A 108 -12.57 3.70 1.84
N VAL A 109 -11.82 2.96 1.02
CA VAL A 109 -12.27 2.54 -0.30
C VAL A 109 -13.55 1.69 -0.18
N ARG A 110 -13.55 0.72 0.72
CA ARG A 110 -14.72 -0.14 0.98
C ARG A 110 -15.94 0.65 1.45
N SER A 111 -15.76 1.63 2.33
CA SER A 111 -16.87 2.47 2.83
C SER A 111 -17.53 3.32 1.75
N GLN A 112 -16.80 3.65 0.68
CA GLN A 112 -17.27 4.48 -0.42
C GLN A 112 -17.81 3.66 -1.61
N ALA A 113 -17.81 2.34 -1.53
CA ALA A 113 -18.16 1.45 -2.63
C ALA A 113 -19.55 1.75 -3.23
N ALA A 114 -20.57 1.87 -2.39
CA ALA A 114 -21.93 2.18 -2.85
C ALA A 114 -22.01 3.55 -3.54
N GLN A 115 -21.37 4.57 -2.98
CA GLN A 115 -21.37 5.92 -3.55
C GLN A 115 -20.65 5.96 -4.91
N ARG A 116 -19.65 5.10 -5.11
CA ARG A 116 -18.80 5.07 -6.31
C ARG A 116 -19.18 3.99 -7.31
N GLY A 117 -20.21 3.20 -7.03
CA GLY A 117 -20.79 2.24 -7.97
C GLY A 117 -19.95 0.97 -8.17
N PHE A 118 -19.24 0.51 -7.14
CA PHE A 118 -18.54 -0.79 -7.18
C PHE A 118 -18.91 -1.67 -5.96
N ASP A 119 -18.60 -2.96 -6.08
CA ASP A 119 -18.85 -3.96 -5.04
C ASP A 119 -17.75 -3.86 -3.96
N PRO A 120 -18.09 -3.68 -2.67
CA PRO A 120 -17.11 -3.64 -1.59
C PRO A 120 -16.29 -4.93 -1.43
N GLU A 121 -16.77 -6.06 -1.99
CA GLU A 121 -16.07 -7.33 -2.02
C GLU A 121 -15.27 -7.56 -3.32
N LYS A 122 -15.06 -6.51 -4.14
CA LYS A 122 -14.26 -6.55 -5.36
C LYS A 122 -13.21 -5.44 -5.37
N ILE A 123 -12.33 -5.46 -4.38
CA ILE A 123 -11.24 -4.50 -4.23
C ILE A 123 -9.91 -5.21 -4.49
N GLY A 124 -9.20 -4.77 -5.54
CA GLY A 124 -7.85 -5.20 -5.84
C GLY A 124 -6.82 -4.14 -5.49
N VAL A 125 -5.56 -4.56 -5.40
CA VAL A 125 -4.41 -3.67 -5.20
C VAL A 125 -3.29 -4.01 -6.19
N ILE A 126 -2.62 -3.00 -6.71
CA ILE A 126 -1.41 -3.15 -7.53
C ILE A 126 -0.34 -2.20 -7.04
N GLY A 127 0.91 -2.69 -6.95
CA GLY A 127 2.02 -1.86 -6.50
C GLY A 127 3.37 -2.29 -7.06
N MET A 128 4.31 -1.36 -7.14
CA MET A 128 5.67 -1.60 -7.61
C MET A 128 6.71 -1.35 -6.50
N SER A 129 7.80 -2.12 -6.50
CA SER A 129 8.94 -1.95 -5.58
C SER A 129 8.49 -1.95 -4.11
N ALA A 130 8.67 -0.85 -3.36
CA ALA A 130 8.10 -0.69 -2.02
C ALA A 130 6.57 -0.80 -2.02
N GLY A 131 5.89 -0.27 -3.05
CA GLY A 131 4.45 -0.48 -3.24
C GLY A 131 4.09 -1.95 -3.49
N GLY A 132 4.94 -2.69 -4.23
CA GLY A 132 4.81 -4.14 -4.42
C GLY A 132 4.93 -4.91 -3.09
N HIS A 133 5.84 -4.51 -2.21
CA HIS A 133 5.95 -5.03 -0.85
C HIS A 133 4.69 -4.71 -0.04
N LEU A 134 4.21 -3.45 -0.07
CA LEU A 134 3.01 -3.04 0.66
C LEU A 134 1.76 -3.81 0.22
N VAL A 135 1.52 -3.98 -1.09
CA VAL A 135 0.35 -4.72 -1.55
C VAL A 135 0.40 -6.19 -1.18
N THR A 136 1.60 -6.78 -1.08
CA THR A 136 1.76 -8.14 -0.54
C THR A 136 1.41 -8.22 0.94
N MET A 137 1.79 -7.22 1.74
CA MET A 137 1.37 -7.14 3.14
C MET A 137 -0.16 -7.02 3.27
N LEU A 138 -0.80 -6.17 2.45
CA LEU A 138 -2.26 -6.02 2.44
C LEU A 138 -2.97 -7.32 2.02
N ALA A 139 -2.36 -8.07 1.10
CA ALA A 139 -2.90 -9.35 0.63
C ALA A 139 -2.80 -10.49 1.66
N THR A 140 -1.77 -10.46 2.52
CA THR A 140 -1.43 -11.59 3.41
C THR A 140 -1.76 -11.35 4.88
N SER A 141 -1.87 -10.09 5.31
CA SER A 141 -1.90 -9.72 6.73
C SER A 141 -3.17 -8.95 7.13
N ALA A 142 -4.30 -9.27 6.49
CA ALA A 142 -5.55 -8.53 6.71
C ALA A 142 -6.15 -8.71 8.12
N LEU A 143 -5.88 -9.82 8.78
CA LEU A 143 -6.33 -10.10 10.15
C LEU A 143 -5.32 -9.65 11.21
N THR A 144 -4.16 -9.13 10.81
CA THR A 144 -3.17 -8.55 11.72
C THR A 144 -3.30 -7.03 11.69
N PRO A 145 -3.78 -6.36 12.74
CA PRO A 145 -3.90 -4.91 12.75
C PRO A 145 -2.54 -4.25 12.65
N ALA A 146 -2.41 -3.27 11.74
CA ALA A 146 -1.21 -2.44 11.62
C ALA A 146 -1.17 -1.36 12.71
N TYR A 147 -2.32 -0.99 13.26
CA TYR A 147 -2.52 0.07 14.25
C TYR A 147 -3.72 -0.23 15.15
N GLU A 148 -3.82 0.46 16.26
CA GLU A 148 -4.98 0.38 17.15
C GLU A 148 -6.20 1.09 16.55
N LYS A 149 -7.40 0.54 16.81
CA LYS A 149 -8.65 1.13 16.33
C LYS A 149 -8.79 2.59 16.77
N VAL A 150 -9.07 3.48 15.82
CA VAL A 150 -9.22 4.93 16.01
C VAL A 150 -10.69 5.35 16.02
N ASP A 151 -11.49 4.82 15.10
CA ASP A 151 -12.90 5.17 14.93
C ASP A 151 -13.73 4.01 14.36
N ALA A 152 -15.01 4.28 14.06
CA ALA A 152 -15.94 3.28 13.55
C ALA A 152 -15.58 2.76 12.15
N LEU A 153 -14.78 3.48 11.36
CA LEU A 153 -14.32 3.01 10.05
C LEU A 153 -13.44 1.76 10.19
N ASP A 154 -12.73 1.63 11.32
CA ASP A 154 -11.85 0.49 11.58
C ASP A 154 -12.60 -0.80 11.95
N ASP A 155 -13.94 -0.75 12.06
CA ASP A 155 -14.78 -1.94 12.13
C ASP A 155 -14.96 -2.61 10.75
N LEU A 156 -14.70 -1.87 9.66
CA LEU A 156 -14.73 -2.44 8.32
C LEU A 156 -13.50 -3.34 8.08
N PRO A 157 -13.68 -4.45 7.35
CA PRO A 157 -12.56 -5.31 7.00
C PRO A 157 -11.57 -4.59 6.08
N CYS A 158 -10.26 -4.85 6.28
CA CYS A 158 -9.19 -4.30 5.44
C CYS A 158 -8.57 -5.33 4.47
N HIS A 159 -9.21 -6.50 4.29
CA HIS A 159 -8.75 -7.46 3.29
C HIS A 159 -9.00 -6.96 1.87
N VAL A 160 -8.17 -7.41 0.96
CA VAL A 160 -8.33 -7.20 -0.49
C VAL A 160 -8.63 -8.54 -1.17
N ASN A 161 -9.14 -8.51 -2.40
CA ASN A 161 -9.60 -9.71 -3.09
C ASN A 161 -8.59 -10.23 -4.11
N VAL A 162 -7.66 -9.38 -4.56
CA VAL A 162 -6.54 -9.73 -5.44
C VAL A 162 -5.42 -8.72 -5.26
N ALA A 163 -4.19 -9.16 -5.39
CA ALA A 163 -3.01 -8.29 -5.39
C ALA A 163 -2.10 -8.57 -6.59
N ILE A 164 -1.51 -7.51 -7.13
CA ILE A 164 -0.49 -7.57 -8.18
C ILE A 164 0.76 -6.88 -7.65
N ALA A 165 1.81 -7.66 -7.39
CA ALA A 165 3.09 -7.17 -6.89
C ALA A 165 4.09 -7.11 -8.06
N ASN A 166 4.40 -5.90 -8.52
CA ASN A 166 5.32 -5.66 -9.62
C ASN A 166 6.70 -5.31 -9.05
N ALA A 167 7.73 -6.07 -9.43
CA ALA A 167 9.10 -5.95 -8.93
C ALA A 167 9.16 -5.64 -7.42
N PRO A 168 8.53 -6.45 -6.56
CA PRO A 168 8.40 -6.13 -5.15
C PRO A 168 9.74 -6.18 -4.42
N ALA A 169 9.99 -5.19 -3.56
CA ALA A 169 11.26 -5.01 -2.88
C ALA A 169 11.38 -5.86 -1.60
N TYR A 170 11.27 -7.18 -1.69
CA TYR A 170 11.26 -8.05 -0.50
C TYR A 170 12.61 -8.12 0.23
N ASN A 171 13.71 -8.21 -0.52
CA ASN A 171 15.02 -8.41 0.07
C ASN A 171 15.60 -7.12 0.67
N THR A 172 15.15 -5.97 0.22
CA THR A 172 15.65 -4.67 0.67
C THR A 172 14.84 -4.05 1.79
N LEU A 173 13.57 -4.44 1.93
CA LEU A 173 12.62 -3.82 2.85
C LEU A 173 12.11 -4.76 3.94
N GLY A 174 12.35 -6.05 3.79
CA GLY A 174 11.84 -7.06 4.71
C GLY A 174 12.85 -7.57 5.74
N ALA A 175 14.11 -7.20 5.66
CA ALA A 175 15.06 -7.46 6.73
C ALA A 175 14.71 -6.60 7.95
N ALA A 176 14.80 -7.16 9.14
CA ALA A 176 14.35 -6.53 10.39
C ALA A 176 14.94 -5.13 10.64
N ASN A 177 15.99 -4.76 9.94
CA ASN A 177 16.65 -3.45 10.06
C ASN A 177 16.91 -2.74 8.72
N GLY A 178 16.43 -3.26 7.58
CA GLY A 178 16.44 -2.53 6.30
C GLY A 178 17.80 -2.20 5.68
N ASP A 179 18.91 -2.62 6.25
CA ASP A 179 20.22 -2.06 5.93
C ASP A 179 21.11 -2.93 5.07
N ALA A 180 20.81 -4.19 4.88
CA ALA A 180 21.61 -5.07 4.05
C ALA A 180 20.91 -5.37 2.72
N ARG A 181 21.32 -4.69 1.66
CA ARG A 181 21.08 -5.21 0.30
C ARG A 181 21.85 -6.53 0.17
N PRO A 182 21.21 -7.64 -0.24
CA PRO A 182 21.95 -8.84 -0.61
C PRO A 182 22.97 -8.45 -1.69
N GLN A 183 24.20 -8.91 -1.55
CA GLN A 183 25.16 -8.73 -2.63
C GLN A 183 24.67 -9.49 -3.87
N ALA A 184 24.82 -8.89 -5.05
CA ALA A 184 24.53 -9.54 -6.31
C ALA A 184 25.22 -10.92 -6.35
N GLY A 185 24.45 -11.97 -6.64
CA GLY A 185 24.93 -13.35 -6.68
C GLY A 185 24.80 -14.16 -5.39
N THR A 186 24.26 -13.60 -4.31
CA THR A 186 23.90 -14.39 -3.13
C THR A 186 22.48 -14.93 -3.31
N THR A 187 22.35 -16.27 -3.29
CA THR A 187 21.03 -16.92 -3.21
C THR A 187 20.48 -16.67 -1.81
N VAL A 188 19.69 -15.63 -1.63
CA VAL A 188 18.92 -15.46 -0.40
C VAL A 188 17.76 -16.44 -0.48
N VAL A 189 17.83 -17.52 0.30
CA VAL A 189 16.63 -18.31 0.56
C VAL A 189 15.66 -17.37 1.26
N PRO A 190 14.44 -17.15 0.75
CA PRO A 190 13.45 -16.35 1.43
C PRO A 190 13.09 -17.07 2.72
N THR A 191 13.79 -16.78 3.79
CA THR A 191 13.25 -17.01 5.12
C THR A 191 11.97 -16.18 5.17
N SER A 192 10.86 -16.78 5.53
CA SER A 192 9.55 -16.14 5.61
C SER A 192 9.71 -14.72 6.14
N ASN A 193 9.49 -13.72 5.29
CA ASN A 193 9.59 -12.34 5.70
C ASN A 193 8.60 -12.13 6.85
N PRO A 194 9.05 -11.79 8.08
CA PRO A 194 8.20 -11.78 9.26
C PRO A 194 7.05 -10.76 9.19
N CYS A 195 7.09 -9.84 8.21
CA CYS A 195 5.99 -8.90 7.99
C CYS A 195 4.79 -9.52 7.28
N PHE A 196 4.94 -10.65 6.59
CA PHE A 196 3.83 -11.34 5.93
C PHE A 196 3.17 -12.34 6.88
N LYS A 197 1.93 -12.07 7.25
CA LYS A 197 1.14 -12.89 8.18
C LYS A 197 0.04 -13.58 7.40
N PHE A 198 0.37 -14.68 6.71
CA PHE A 198 -0.63 -15.46 5.98
C PHE A 198 -1.78 -15.86 6.90
N ASP A 199 -2.99 -15.51 6.52
CA ASP A 199 -4.21 -15.70 7.29
C ASP A 199 -5.37 -16.20 6.40
N ALA A 200 -6.53 -16.42 7.00
CA ALA A 200 -7.71 -16.92 6.29
C ALA A 200 -8.30 -15.92 5.27
N LYS A 201 -7.81 -14.67 5.26
CA LYS A 201 -8.18 -13.63 4.29
C LYS A 201 -7.08 -13.37 3.25
N THR A 202 -6.00 -14.15 3.28
CA THR A 202 -4.96 -14.07 2.25
C THR A 202 -5.57 -14.32 0.86
N CYS A 203 -5.43 -13.35 -0.03
CA CYS A 203 -6.00 -13.40 -1.36
C CYS A 203 -4.99 -13.92 -2.41
N PRO A 204 -5.43 -14.25 -3.63
CA PRO A 204 -4.53 -14.52 -4.75
C PRO A 204 -3.59 -13.34 -5.02
N ILE A 205 -2.30 -13.64 -5.25
CA ILE A 205 -1.27 -12.65 -5.54
C ILE A 205 -0.59 -13.04 -6.85
N THR A 206 -0.50 -12.07 -7.78
CA THR A 206 0.33 -12.19 -8.99
C THR A 206 1.63 -11.44 -8.78
N PHE A 207 2.75 -12.12 -9.01
CA PHE A 207 4.08 -11.52 -8.99
C PHE A 207 4.58 -11.30 -10.40
N GLN A 208 5.05 -10.08 -10.70
CA GLN A 208 5.73 -9.74 -11.93
C GLN A 208 7.13 -9.26 -11.59
N HIS A 209 8.15 -9.91 -12.13
CA HIS A 209 9.55 -9.58 -11.82
C HIS A 209 10.45 -9.79 -13.03
N GLY A 210 11.40 -8.89 -13.24
CA GLY A 210 12.43 -9.04 -14.27
C GLY A 210 13.48 -10.05 -13.81
N ALA A 211 13.82 -11.02 -14.66
CA ALA A 211 14.84 -12.04 -14.33
C ALA A 211 16.24 -11.45 -14.03
N ASN A 212 16.51 -10.25 -14.52
CA ASN A 212 17.79 -9.53 -14.35
C ASN A 212 17.59 -8.21 -13.60
N ASP A 213 16.61 -8.11 -12.73
CA ASP A 213 16.38 -6.91 -11.94
C ASP A 213 17.53 -6.71 -10.94
N VAL A 214 18.25 -5.61 -11.10
CA VAL A 214 19.41 -5.26 -10.24
C VAL A 214 19.02 -4.40 -9.05
N TYR A 215 17.80 -3.88 -9.02
CA TYR A 215 17.29 -3.01 -7.95
C TYR A 215 16.50 -3.78 -6.89
N THR A 216 15.76 -4.80 -7.35
CA THR A 216 14.95 -5.69 -6.49
C THR A 216 15.23 -7.14 -6.86
N PRO A 217 16.47 -7.64 -6.62
CA PRO A 217 16.89 -8.98 -7.04
C PRO A 217 16.12 -10.10 -6.32
#